data_c0f80efb4bd9a5d0d48c84f23eea6e18
#
_entry.id   c0f80efb4bd9a5d0d48c84f23eea6e18
#
_cell.length_a   1.000
_cell.length_b   1.000
_cell.length_c   1.000
_cell.angle_alpha   90.00
_cell.angle_beta   90.00
_cell.angle_gamma   90.00
#
_symmetry.space_group_name_H-M   'P 1'
#
loop_
_entity.id
_entity.type
_entity.pdbx_description
1 polymer ?
#
loop_
_entity_poly.entity_id
_entity_poly.type
_entity_poly.pdbx_seq_one_letter_code
_entity_poly.pdbx_strand_id
1 'polypeptide(L)'
;MKLFDFVLISFFLLSCNDDNLNTFSGKLVKKGICMNYVIEVNDSDFPQDMIENKWTDESSNREYKNVFRLESICDFPETIKENDSFNFVIYNDKENLCAVCYAYTPTPDKSVSISVLD
;
A
#
# COMPACT_ATOMS: atom_id res chain seq x y z
N MET A 1 -11.61 47.74 -36.38
CA MET A 1 -11.44 47.36 -36.07
C MET A 1 -11.30 46.63 -35.44
N LYS A 2 -11.13 46.12 -35.09
CA LYS A 2 -10.89 45.49 -34.50
C LYS A 2 -10.66 44.68 -33.78
N LEU A 3 -10.48 44.24 -33.47
CA LEU A 3 -10.24 43.62 -32.86
C LEU A 3 -10.04 42.82 -32.15
N PHE A 4 -9.90 42.43 -31.85
CA PHE A 4 -9.70 41.84 -31.20
C PHE A 4 -9.44 41.04 -30.51
N ASP A 5 -9.33 40.84 -30.28
CA ASP A 5 -9.02 40.31 -29.66
C ASP A 5 -8.85 39.48 -29.02
N PHE A 6 -8.69 39.06 -28.78
CA PHE A 6 -8.50 38.46 -28.12
C PHE A 6 -8.23 37.70 -27.45
N VAL A 7 -8.04 37.38 -27.14
CA VAL A 7 -7.81 36.87 -26.52
C VAL A 7 -7.66 36.05 -25.88
N LEU A 8 -7.49 35.55 -25.57
CA LEU A 8 -7.30 34.88 -24.97
C LEU A 8 -7.10 34.18 -24.25
N ILE A 9 -6.94 33.82 -23.84
CA ILE A 9 -6.82 33.35 -23.10
C ILE A 9 -6.65 32.46 -22.57
N SER A 10 -6.34 31.88 -22.28
CA SER A 10 -6.07 31.11 -21.65
C SER A 10 -5.88 30.42 -20.83
N PHE A 11 -5.73 29.94 -20.47
CA PHE A 11 -5.48 29.40 -19.71
C PHE A 11 -5.29 28.52 -19.09
N PHE A 12 -5.08 27.89 -18.60
CA PHE A 12 -4.86 27.17 -18.00
C PHE A 12 -4.64 26.56 -17.22
N LEU A 13 -4.55 26.07 -16.85
CA LEU A 13 -4.31 25.51 -16.11
C LEU A 13 -4.13 24.77 -15.50
N LEU A 14 -3.92 24.14 -15.08
CA LEU A 14 -3.66 23.46 -14.42
C LEU A 14 -3.50 22.84 -13.64
N SER A 15 -3.30 22.34 -13.23
CA SER A 15 -3.15 21.79 -12.40
C SER A 15 -2.88 21.12 -11.81
N CYS A 16 -2.47 20.57 -11.41
CA CYS A 16 -2.10 19.99 -10.76
C CYS A 16 -1.84 19.40 -10.02
N ASN A 17 -1.63 18.89 -9.63
CA ASN A 17 -1.38 18.28 -8.81
C ASN A 17 -0.82 17.68 -8.40
N ASP A 18 -0.43 17.38 -8.16
CA ASP A 18 0.25 16.88 -7.76
C ASP A 18 0.46 16.06 -6.94
N ASP A 19 0.38 15.93 -6.30
CA ASP A 19 0.68 15.12 -5.55
C ASP A 19 0.91 13.96 -6.02
N ASN A 20 1.39 13.47 -6.37
CA ASN A 20 1.85 12.43 -6.82
C ASN A 20 1.90 11.21 -6.11
N LEU A 21 1.17 10.99 -5.07
CA LEU A 21 1.07 9.72 -4.37
C LEU A 21 0.16 8.82 -5.18
N ASN A 22 0.73 7.74 -5.65
CA ASN A 22 -0.05 6.72 -6.34
C ASN A 22 -0.84 5.91 -5.33
N THR A 23 -2.12 5.73 -5.60
CA THR A 23 -3.00 4.91 -4.77
C THR A 23 -3.02 3.51 -5.34
N PHE A 24 -2.83 2.54 -4.47
CA PHE A 24 -2.84 1.13 -4.85
C PHE A 24 -3.95 0.40 -4.13
N SER A 25 -4.36 -0.73 -4.69
CA SER A 25 -5.37 -1.59 -4.09
C SER A 25 -4.70 -2.82 -3.51
N GLY A 26 -5.07 -3.18 -2.32
CA GLY A 26 -4.50 -4.33 -1.64
C GLY A 26 -5.54 -5.11 -0.86
N LYS A 27 -5.12 -6.24 -0.33
CA LYS A 27 -5.97 -7.13 0.42
C LYS A 27 -5.14 -7.73 1.56
N LEU A 28 -5.71 -7.73 2.77
CA LEU A 28 -5.04 -8.35 3.92
C LEU A 28 -5.25 -9.85 3.83
N VAL A 29 -4.26 -10.59 3.33
CA VAL A 29 -4.44 -12.02 3.11
C VAL A 29 -4.03 -12.87 4.30
N LYS A 30 -3.26 -12.31 5.22
CA LYS A 30 -2.90 -13.04 6.45
C LYS A 30 -2.78 -12.03 7.58
N LYS A 31 -3.57 -12.24 8.62
CA LYS A 31 -3.53 -11.40 9.82
C LYS A 31 -2.92 -12.23 10.94
N GLY A 32 -1.60 -12.39 10.87
CA GLY A 32 -0.90 -13.22 11.83
C GLY A 32 -0.77 -12.57 13.19
N ILE A 33 -0.41 -13.36 14.17
CA ILE A 33 -0.23 -12.86 15.53
C ILE A 33 0.94 -11.89 15.56
N CYS A 34 0.95 -11.02 16.56
CA CYS A 34 2.03 -10.05 16.77
C CYS A 34 2.25 -9.17 15.55
N MET A 35 1.17 -8.83 14.85
CA MET A 35 1.21 -7.92 13.71
C MET A 35 2.04 -8.47 12.54
N ASN A 36 2.16 -9.77 12.44
CA ASN A 36 2.81 -10.39 11.28
C ASN A 36 1.80 -10.47 10.14
N TYR A 37 1.55 -9.32 9.51
CA TYR A 37 0.51 -9.18 8.50
C TYR A 37 1.10 -9.28 7.11
N VAL A 38 0.36 -9.91 6.20
CA VAL A 38 0.75 -10.07 4.81
C VAL A 38 -0.31 -9.44 3.93
N ILE A 39 0.13 -8.60 3.02
CA ILE A 39 -0.76 -7.85 2.13
C ILE A 39 -0.49 -8.26 0.69
N GLU A 40 -1.57 -8.58 -0.02
CA GLU A 40 -1.52 -8.89 -1.44
C GLU A 40 -1.85 -7.62 -2.22
N VAL A 41 -1.04 -7.33 -3.23
CA VAL A 41 -1.25 -6.17 -4.07
C VAL A 41 -2.04 -6.58 -5.30
N ASN A 42 -3.09 -5.83 -5.59
CA ASN A 42 -3.96 -6.11 -6.74
C ASN A 42 -3.75 -5.14 -7.89
N ASP A 43 -2.63 -4.43 -7.86
CA ASP A 43 -2.38 -3.36 -8.81
C ASP A 43 -1.13 -3.67 -9.60
N SER A 44 -1.23 -3.72 -10.93
CA SER A 44 -0.08 -4.02 -11.77
C SER A 44 0.93 -2.88 -11.80
N ASP A 45 0.52 -1.68 -11.37
CA ASP A 45 1.42 -0.53 -11.34
C ASP A 45 2.29 -0.49 -10.10
N PHE A 46 2.06 -1.37 -9.15
CA PHE A 46 2.86 -1.40 -7.92
C PHE A 46 4.30 -1.80 -8.25
N PRO A 47 5.30 -1.15 -7.60
CA PRO A 47 6.70 -1.49 -7.87
C PRO A 47 6.97 -2.98 -7.60
N GLN A 48 7.41 -3.67 -8.63
CA GLN A 48 7.57 -5.13 -8.58
C GLN A 48 8.73 -5.55 -7.69
N ASP A 49 9.70 -4.68 -7.47
CA ASP A 49 10.82 -5.00 -6.60
C ASP A 49 10.48 -4.91 -5.12
N MET A 50 9.28 -4.45 -4.79
CA MET A 50 8.84 -4.33 -3.40
C MET A 50 7.93 -5.47 -2.96
N ILE A 51 7.63 -6.40 -3.83
CA ILE A 51 6.75 -7.54 -3.51
C ILE A 51 7.40 -8.84 -3.93
N GLU A 52 6.91 -9.93 -3.34
CA GLU A 52 7.27 -11.26 -3.79
C GLU A 52 6.17 -11.76 -4.70
N ASN A 53 6.55 -12.11 -5.91
CA ASN A 53 5.56 -12.58 -6.89
C ASN A 53 4.90 -13.88 -6.45
N LYS A 54 5.63 -14.68 -5.70
CA LYS A 54 5.13 -15.96 -5.23
C LYS A 54 5.75 -16.23 -3.86
N TRP A 55 4.92 -16.49 -2.88
CA TRP A 55 5.37 -16.77 -1.52
C TRP A 55 4.51 -17.89 -0.93
N THR A 56 5.15 -18.89 -0.33
CA THR A 56 4.45 -19.97 0.30
C THR A 56 4.55 -19.81 1.82
N ASP A 57 3.40 -19.77 2.48
CA ASP A 57 3.33 -19.70 3.92
C ASP A 57 3.55 -21.09 4.47
N GLU A 58 4.69 -21.31 5.12
CA GLU A 58 5.03 -22.64 5.62
C GLU A 58 4.10 -23.13 6.70
N SER A 59 3.44 -22.22 7.42
CA SER A 59 2.56 -22.62 8.50
C SER A 59 1.25 -23.20 8.00
N SER A 60 0.82 -22.85 6.79
CA SER A 60 -0.44 -23.31 6.23
C SER A 60 -0.27 -24.05 4.93
N ASN A 61 0.93 -24.00 4.36
CA ASN A 61 1.22 -24.58 3.05
C ASN A 61 0.44 -23.91 1.93
N ARG A 62 0.03 -22.67 2.15
CA ARG A 62 -0.70 -21.89 1.15
C ARG A 62 0.26 -21.04 0.35
N GLU A 63 0.00 -20.93 -0.94
CA GLU A 63 0.78 -20.08 -1.81
C GLU A 63 0.04 -18.78 -2.06
N TYR A 64 0.78 -17.68 -1.98
CA TYR A 64 0.24 -16.34 -2.24
C TYR A 64 1.04 -15.68 -3.34
N LYS A 65 0.42 -14.75 -4.03
CA LYS A 65 1.08 -14.03 -5.13
C LYS A 65 1.07 -12.55 -4.86
N ASN A 66 2.16 -11.89 -5.26
CA ASN A 66 2.27 -10.43 -5.22
C ASN A 66 2.04 -9.89 -3.81
N VAL A 67 2.83 -10.37 -2.87
CA VAL A 67 2.63 -10.04 -1.46
C VAL A 67 3.85 -9.37 -0.86
N PHE A 68 3.62 -8.62 0.21
CA PHE A 68 4.68 -8.07 1.04
C PHE A 68 4.26 -8.17 2.50
N ARG A 69 5.27 -8.11 3.38
CA ARG A 69 5.01 -8.02 4.82
C ARG A 69 4.76 -6.57 5.18
N LEU A 70 3.75 -6.33 5.97
CA LEU A 70 3.47 -4.97 6.43
C LEU A 70 4.57 -4.52 7.38
N GLU A 71 5.25 -3.42 7.00
CA GLU A 71 6.29 -2.84 7.84
C GLU A 71 5.71 -1.85 8.84
N SER A 72 4.76 -1.03 8.41
CA SER A 72 4.17 0.04 9.23
C SER A 72 3.02 -0.51 10.07
N ILE A 73 3.36 -1.34 11.06
CA ILE A 73 2.36 -2.10 11.80
C ILE A 73 1.58 -1.28 12.81
N CYS A 74 2.11 -0.15 13.25
CA CYS A 74 1.53 0.56 14.41
C CYS A 74 0.29 1.37 14.07
N ASP A 75 0.11 1.76 12.84
CA ASP A 75 -1.06 2.55 12.47
C ASP A 75 -1.93 1.87 11.41
N PHE A 76 -1.76 0.57 11.25
CA PHE A 76 -2.65 -0.17 10.37
C PHE A 76 -4.01 -0.30 11.05
N PRO A 77 -5.11 0.03 10.35
CA PRO A 77 -6.44 0.04 10.99
C PRO A 77 -6.84 -1.33 11.51
N GLU A 78 -7.25 -1.38 12.76
CA GLU A 78 -7.67 -2.64 13.37
C GLU A 78 -8.98 -3.16 12.81
N THR A 79 -9.73 -2.28 12.15
CA THR A 79 -11.02 -2.66 11.57
C THR A 79 -10.86 -3.48 10.29
N ILE A 80 -9.68 -3.50 9.70
CA ILE A 80 -9.43 -4.30 8.51
C ILE A 80 -9.22 -5.75 8.94
N LYS A 81 -10.04 -6.62 8.39
CA LYS A 81 -10.01 -8.04 8.74
C LYS A 81 -9.35 -8.83 7.63
N GLU A 82 -8.98 -10.04 7.96
CA GLU A 82 -8.40 -10.94 6.97
C GLU A 82 -9.36 -11.07 5.79
N ASN A 83 -8.81 -10.90 4.61
CA ASN A 83 -9.50 -10.95 3.32
C ASN A 83 -10.24 -9.65 2.95
N ASP A 84 -10.14 -8.62 3.79
CA ASP A 84 -10.69 -7.31 3.41
C ASP A 84 -9.76 -6.62 2.42
N SER A 85 -10.37 -5.89 1.49
CA SER A 85 -9.63 -5.08 0.53
C SER A 85 -9.59 -3.64 1.01
N PHE A 86 -8.57 -2.91 0.61
CA PHE A 86 -8.40 -1.51 1.00
C PHE A 86 -7.50 -0.81 0.01
N ASN A 87 -7.54 0.51 0.04
CA ASN A 87 -6.64 1.32 -0.78
C ASN A 87 -5.55 1.89 0.11
N PHE A 88 -4.38 2.07 -0.45
CA PHE A 88 -3.24 2.56 0.32
C PHE A 88 -2.26 3.29 -0.57
N VAL A 89 -1.36 4.04 0.08
CA VAL A 89 -0.21 4.64 -0.58
C VAL A 89 1.04 4.17 0.13
N ILE A 90 2.16 4.16 -0.59
CA ILE A 90 3.44 3.82 0.02
C ILE A 90 3.92 5.03 0.82
N TYR A 91 4.37 4.80 2.04
CA TYR A 91 4.82 5.87 2.91
C TYR A 91 6.06 5.39 3.66
N ASN A 92 7.23 5.75 3.16
CA ASN A 92 8.48 5.18 3.63
C ASN A 92 9.01 5.72 4.95
N ASP A 93 8.45 6.80 5.46
CA ASP A 93 8.97 7.45 6.66
C ASP A 93 8.20 7.11 7.92
N LYS A 94 7.44 6.04 7.89
CA LYS A 94 6.65 5.66 9.06
C LYS A 94 7.53 5.13 10.19
N GLU A 95 7.23 5.56 11.41
CA GLU A 95 7.87 5.04 12.60
C GLU A 95 6.89 4.16 13.36
N ASN A 96 7.40 3.06 13.88
CA ASN A 96 6.58 2.13 14.64
C ASN A 96 6.86 2.35 16.12
N LEU A 97 6.00 3.14 16.76
CA LEU A 97 6.18 3.52 18.15
C LEU A 97 5.30 2.72 19.11
N CYS A 98 4.61 1.72 18.60
CA CYS A 98 3.74 0.90 19.44
C CYS A 98 4.50 -0.30 19.98
N ALA A 99 3.99 -0.87 21.07
CA ALA A 99 4.53 -2.10 21.61
C ALA A 99 4.00 -3.27 20.78
N VAL A 100 4.88 -4.18 20.42
CA VAL A 100 4.47 -5.39 19.70
C VAL A 100 5.08 -6.59 20.41
N CYS A 101 4.43 -7.73 20.25
CA CYS A 101 4.98 -8.95 20.80
C CYS A 101 5.98 -9.56 19.83
N TYR A 102 6.70 -10.58 20.30
CA TYR A 102 7.79 -11.15 19.51
C TYR A 102 7.48 -12.52 18.92
N ALA A 103 6.25 -12.99 19.05
CA ALA A 103 5.94 -14.27 18.47
C ALA A 103 6.05 -14.20 16.95
N TYR A 104 6.69 -15.19 16.38
CA TYR A 104 6.96 -15.21 14.96
C TYR A 104 5.93 -16.04 14.21
N THR A 105 5.49 -15.56 13.07
CA THR A 105 4.84 -16.40 12.06
C THR A 105 5.50 -16.07 10.73
N PRO A 106 5.50 -17.00 9.78
CA PRO A 106 6.13 -16.75 8.49
C PRO A 106 5.51 -15.55 7.77
N THR A 107 6.35 -14.74 7.17
CA THR A 107 5.94 -13.62 6.33
C THR A 107 6.90 -13.53 5.15
N PRO A 108 6.49 -12.86 4.07
CA PRO A 108 7.43 -12.60 2.98
C PRO A 108 8.63 -11.80 3.48
N ASP A 109 9.75 -11.93 2.78
CA ASP A 109 10.97 -11.20 3.14
C ASP A 109 10.86 -9.72 2.82
N LYS A 110 10.15 -9.38 1.78
CA LYS A 110 10.02 -7.98 1.39
C LYS A 110 8.94 -7.31 2.21
N SER A 111 9.26 -6.14 2.74
CA SER A 111 8.35 -5.40 3.59
C SER A 111 8.16 -4.00 3.06
N VAL A 112 6.98 -3.45 3.30
CA VAL A 112 6.63 -2.12 2.80
C VAL A 112 5.87 -1.38 3.89
N SER A 113 6.20 -0.10 4.05
CA SER A 113 5.43 0.79 4.92
C SER A 113 4.39 1.50 4.08
N ILE A 114 3.16 1.53 4.57
CA ILE A 114 2.04 2.09 3.82
C ILE A 114 1.17 2.94 4.73
N SER A 115 0.35 3.78 4.10
CA SER A 115 -0.75 4.45 4.77
C SER A 115 -2.04 4.01 4.12
N VAL A 116 -2.95 3.47 4.92
CA VAL A 116 -4.24 3.03 4.42
C VAL A 116 -5.14 4.23 4.24
N LEU A 117 -5.86 4.25 3.13
CA LEU A 117 -6.78 5.33 2.82
C LEU A 117 -8.20 4.92 3.18
N ASP A 118 -9.01 5.89 3.54
CA ASP A 118 -10.40 5.62 3.90
C ASP A 118 -11.28 5.39 2.69
#